data_0efd6d7aed9f117922875fc67b7e9a45
#
_entry.id   0efd6d7aed9f117922875fc67b7e9a45
#
_cell.length_a   1.000
_cell.length_b   1.000
_cell.length_c   1.000
_cell.angle_alpha   90.00
_cell.angle_beta   90.00
_cell.angle_gamma   90.00
#
_symmetry.space_group_name_H-M   'P 1'
#
loop_
_entity.id
_entity.type
_entity.pdbx_description
1 polymer ?
#
loop_
_entity_poly.entity_id
_entity_poly.type
_entity_poly.pdbx_seq_one_letter_code
_entity_poly.pdbx_strand_id
1 'polypeptide(L)'
;RTENKSFSELPYTNRGVTRQKEELSALIDWCQITVKDNDVFTIIEDILRIPLNLMELHYKGKGIAGHELIAGFDNIKILKPTGNAQYEGFQILMSGSGCRNYENFLTINQETWFDFLERVCRYNVNFPRLDLAIDDRKTYLSIPELIRLKNEGLISSQLQDISENRSDKLKEEELQENGKSLYMGSKSSDFRIVFYEK
;
A
#
# COMPACT_ATOMS: atom_id res chain seq x y z
N ARG A 1 3.86 27.59 -23.74
CA ARG A 1 3.82 26.31 -24.49
C ARG A 1 4.36 25.27 -23.55
N THR A 2 3.49 24.56 -22.85
CA THR A 2 3.81 23.36 -22.07
C THR A 2 4.01 22.22 -23.07
N GLU A 3 5.22 21.69 -23.16
CA GLU A 3 5.49 20.49 -23.94
C GLU A 3 4.77 19.31 -23.31
N ASN A 4 3.81 18.77 -24.05
CA ASN A 4 3.21 17.47 -23.72
C ASN A 4 4.29 16.40 -23.89
N LYS A 5 4.90 15.95 -22.80
CA LYS A 5 5.72 14.74 -22.81
C LYS A 5 4.80 13.57 -23.15
N SER A 6 5.12 12.85 -24.22
CA SER A 6 4.35 11.71 -24.67
C SER A 6 4.46 10.57 -23.67
N PHE A 7 3.35 9.92 -23.33
CA PHE A 7 3.30 8.76 -22.43
C PHE A 7 4.10 7.54 -22.91
N SER A 8 4.59 7.56 -24.17
CA SER A 8 5.47 6.53 -24.72
C SER A 8 6.86 6.46 -24.06
N GLU A 9 7.22 7.44 -23.23
CA GLU A 9 8.48 7.49 -22.49
C GLU A 9 8.38 6.98 -21.05
N LEU A 10 7.20 6.51 -20.60
CA LEU A 10 7.07 5.88 -19.30
C LEU A 10 7.80 4.53 -19.31
N PRO A 11 8.68 4.26 -18.36
CA PRO A 11 9.28 2.94 -18.23
C PRO A 11 8.20 1.95 -17.81
N TYR A 12 7.66 1.20 -18.75
CA TYR A 12 6.66 0.13 -18.56
C TYR A 12 7.19 -1.09 -17.81
N THR A 13 8.37 -1.02 -17.24
CA THR A 13 8.93 -2.11 -16.48
C THR A 13 9.05 -1.70 -15.02
N ASN A 14 8.75 -2.61 -14.11
CA ASN A 14 8.99 -2.58 -12.66
C ASN A 14 10.45 -2.24 -12.24
N ARG A 15 11.26 -1.77 -13.18
CA ARG A 15 12.58 -1.19 -12.93
C ARG A 15 12.37 0.29 -12.64
N GLY A 16 11.81 0.57 -11.45
CA GLY A 16 11.71 1.92 -10.94
C GLY A 16 13.03 2.66 -11.13
N VAL A 17 12.92 3.97 -11.31
CA VAL A 17 14.02 4.93 -11.17
C VAL A 17 14.98 4.36 -10.14
N THR A 18 16.25 4.17 -10.52
CA THR A 18 17.32 3.75 -9.61
C THR A 18 17.42 4.82 -8.52
N ARG A 19 16.54 4.75 -7.52
CA ARG A 19 16.75 5.46 -6.26
C ARG A 19 18.10 4.97 -5.75
N GLN A 20 19.04 5.89 -5.54
CA GLN A 20 20.20 5.57 -4.71
C GLN A 20 19.64 4.85 -3.51
N LYS A 21 20.12 3.63 -3.24
CA LYS A 21 19.61 2.81 -2.14
C LYS A 21 19.93 3.55 -0.85
N GLU A 22 19.00 4.37 -0.39
CA GLU A 22 19.10 5.01 0.92
C GLU A 22 19.22 3.91 1.97
N GLU A 23 20.03 4.14 2.97
CA GLU A 23 20.30 3.20 4.06
C GLU A 23 19.00 2.89 4.83
N LEU A 24 18.16 3.92 4.96
CA LEU A 24 16.84 3.88 5.56
C LEU A 24 15.87 4.59 4.63
N SER A 25 14.76 3.95 4.27
CA SER A 25 13.74 4.55 3.42
C SER A 25 12.34 4.27 3.92
N ALA A 26 11.49 5.29 3.91
CA ALA A 26 10.06 5.17 4.23
C ALA A 26 9.22 5.19 2.95
N LEU A 27 8.16 4.39 2.92
CA LEU A 27 7.28 4.27 1.77
C LEU A 27 5.85 3.89 2.20
N ILE A 28 4.86 4.18 1.36
CA ILE A 28 3.51 3.67 1.52
C ILE A 28 3.43 2.31 0.82
N ASP A 29 3.11 1.26 1.55
CA ASP A 29 3.07 -0.12 1.04
C ASP A 29 1.64 -0.66 0.84
N TRP A 30 0.65 0.04 1.34
CA TRP A 30 -0.77 -0.19 1.06
C TRP A 30 -1.54 1.10 1.25
N CYS A 31 -2.43 1.40 0.32
CA CYS A 31 -3.34 2.52 0.43
C CYS A 31 -4.73 2.09 -0.02
N GLN A 32 -5.69 2.13 0.89
CA GLN A 32 -7.10 1.87 0.61
C GLN A 32 -7.93 3.05 1.10
N ILE A 33 -8.72 3.60 0.20
CA ILE A 33 -9.53 4.80 0.44
C ILE A 33 -10.95 4.49 -0.01
N THR A 34 -11.94 4.80 0.82
CA THR A 34 -13.34 4.83 0.42
C THR A 34 -13.72 6.28 0.12
N VAL A 35 -14.18 6.54 -1.09
CA VAL A 35 -14.64 7.86 -1.55
C VAL A 35 -16.16 7.82 -1.65
N LYS A 36 -16.84 8.69 -0.89
CA LYS A 36 -18.29 8.81 -0.90
C LYS A 36 -18.72 9.98 -1.78
N ASP A 37 -19.98 9.94 -2.23
CA ASP A 37 -20.63 11.06 -2.92
C ASP A 37 -19.91 11.54 -4.20
N ASN A 38 -19.19 10.67 -4.88
CA ASN A 38 -18.46 10.98 -6.11
C ASN A 38 -18.66 9.88 -7.16
N ASP A 39 -18.30 10.20 -8.39
CA ASP A 39 -18.31 9.25 -9.51
C ASP A 39 -16.88 8.76 -9.86
N VAL A 40 -16.80 7.75 -10.70
CA VAL A 40 -15.54 7.12 -11.08
C VAL A 40 -14.61 8.07 -11.85
N PHE A 41 -15.16 8.97 -12.65
CA PHE A 41 -14.35 9.89 -13.46
C PHE A 41 -13.68 10.93 -12.58
N THR A 42 -14.43 11.53 -11.63
CA THR A 42 -13.86 12.40 -10.57
C THR A 42 -12.73 11.70 -9.81
N ILE A 43 -12.90 10.41 -9.49
CA ILE A 43 -11.86 9.64 -8.80
C ILE A 43 -10.61 9.50 -9.67
N ILE A 44 -10.75 9.20 -10.95
CA ILE A 44 -9.63 9.01 -11.86
C ILE A 44 -8.91 10.33 -12.15
N GLU A 45 -9.65 11.35 -12.57
CA GLU A 45 -9.09 12.58 -13.13
C GLU A 45 -8.71 13.59 -12.06
N ASP A 46 -9.56 13.78 -11.03
CA ASP A 46 -9.32 14.81 -10.02
C ASP A 46 -8.57 14.26 -8.79
N ILE A 47 -8.94 13.07 -8.31
CA ILE A 47 -8.34 12.50 -7.11
C ILE A 47 -7.01 11.82 -7.44
N LEU A 48 -7.01 10.86 -8.37
CA LEU A 48 -5.80 10.10 -8.74
C LEU A 48 -4.91 10.86 -9.73
N ARG A 49 -5.47 11.77 -10.52
CA ARG A 49 -4.79 12.47 -11.61
C ARG A 49 -4.11 11.52 -12.59
N ILE A 50 -4.80 10.44 -12.89
CA ILE A 50 -4.39 9.46 -13.90
C ILE A 50 -5.16 9.79 -15.19
N PRO A 51 -4.49 9.91 -16.35
CA PRO A 51 -5.18 10.09 -17.62
C PRO A 51 -6.18 8.98 -17.87
N LEU A 52 -7.43 9.33 -18.19
CA LEU A 52 -8.53 8.37 -18.35
C LEU A 52 -8.22 7.29 -19.40
N ASN A 53 -7.49 7.65 -20.45
CA ASN A 53 -7.11 6.72 -21.52
C ASN A 53 -6.11 5.64 -21.09
N LEU A 54 -5.53 5.74 -19.91
CA LEU A 54 -4.67 4.70 -19.31
C LEU A 54 -5.46 3.72 -18.45
N MET A 55 -6.68 4.10 -18.02
CA MET A 55 -7.51 3.25 -17.16
C MET A 55 -8.29 2.25 -18.01
N GLU A 56 -8.18 0.98 -17.69
CA GLU A 56 -9.05 -0.07 -18.22
C GLU A 56 -10.39 -0.04 -17.49
N LEU A 57 -11.48 0.24 -18.23
CA LEU A 57 -12.83 0.24 -17.67
C LEU A 57 -13.43 -1.16 -17.77
N HIS A 58 -14.02 -1.64 -16.68
CA HIS A 58 -14.62 -2.96 -16.58
C HIS A 58 -16.13 -2.85 -16.34
N TYR A 59 -16.94 -3.46 -17.19
CA TYR A 59 -18.41 -3.47 -17.04
C TYR A 59 -18.93 -4.55 -16.08
N LYS A 60 -18.15 -5.60 -15.87
CA LYS A 60 -18.43 -6.71 -14.93
C LYS A 60 -17.10 -7.31 -14.46
N GLY A 61 -16.32 -6.53 -13.75
CA GLY A 61 -15.04 -6.99 -13.24
C GLY A 61 -15.21 -7.96 -12.06
N LYS A 62 -14.21 -8.81 -11.85
CA LYS A 62 -14.19 -9.74 -10.71
C LYS A 62 -14.15 -8.94 -9.41
N GLY A 63 -15.15 -9.16 -8.55
CA GLY A 63 -15.29 -8.45 -7.29
C GLY A 63 -14.29 -8.84 -6.22
N ILE A 64 -14.08 -7.93 -5.29
CA ILE A 64 -13.24 -8.13 -4.08
C ILE A 64 -14.08 -7.68 -2.88
N ALA A 65 -14.28 -8.57 -1.89
CA ALA A 65 -14.95 -8.23 -0.62
C ALA A 65 -16.27 -7.46 -0.77
N GLY A 66 -17.15 -7.90 -1.67
CA GLY A 66 -18.46 -7.26 -1.90
C GLY A 66 -18.43 -6.02 -2.77
N HIS A 67 -17.31 -5.73 -3.43
CA HIS A 67 -17.15 -4.65 -4.39
C HIS A 67 -16.80 -5.20 -5.77
N GLU A 68 -17.26 -4.55 -6.83
CA GLU A 68 -17.01 -4.90 -8.22
C GLU A 68 -15.91 -4.00 -8.79
N LEU A 69 -14.90 -4.58 -9.46
CA LEU A 69 -13.87 -3.82 -10.17
C LEU A 69 -14.50 -3.11 -11.35
N ILE A 70 -14.37 -1.79 -11.41
CA ILE A 70 -14.93 -0.97 -12.49
C ILE A 70 -13.87 -0.25 -13.31
N ALA A 71 -12.72 0.05 -12.73
CA ALA A 71 -11.59 0.63 -13.44
C ALA A 71 -10.28 0.18 -12.82
N GLY A 72 -9.23 0.09 -13.62
CA GLY A 72 -7.92 -0.28 -13.14
C GLY A 72 -6.80 0.12 -14.08
N PHE A 73 -5.62 0.31 -13.50
CA PHE A 73 -4.35 0.44 -14.19
C PHE A 73 -3.29 -0.32 -13.39
N ASP A 74 -2.74 -1.38 -13.97
CA ASP A 74 -1.86 -2.30 -13.27
C ASP A 74 -2.47 -2.77 -11.92
N ASN A 75 -1.85 -2.41 -10.80
CA ASN A 75 -2.31 -2.76 -9.46
C ASN A 75 -3.01 -1.60 -8.73
N ILE A 76 -3.39 -0.54 -9.45
CA ILE A 76 -4.27 0.52 -8.98
C ILE A 76 -5.69 0.12 -9.39
N LYS A 77 -6.60 -0.02 -8.44
CA LYS A 77 -7.96 -0.52 -8.67
C LYS A 77 -8.99 0.44 -8.12
N ILE A 78 -10.06 0.65 -8.88
CA ILE A 78 -11.25 1.36 -8.43
C ILE A 78 -12.40 0.36 -8.42
N LEU A 79 -13.03 0.22 -7.28
CA LEU A 79 -14.09 -0.73 -7.01
C LEU A 79 -15.36 0.04 -6.65
N LYS A 80 -16.51 -0.40 -7.14
CA LYS A 80 -17.82 0.12 -6.72
C LYS A 80 -18.49 -0.84 -5.74
N PRO A 81 -19.32 -0.37 -4.81
CA PRO A 81 -20.09 -1.23 -3.94
C PRO A 81 -21.11 -2.02 -4.78
N THR A 82 -21.28 -3.30 -4.47
CA THR A 82 -22.43 -4.10 -4.93
C THR A 82 -23.53 -3.99 -3.88
N GLY A 83 -24.78 -4.26 -4.24
CA GLY A 83 -25.95 -4.11 -3.34
C GLY A 83 -25.85 -4.80 -1.98
N ASN A 84 -24.83 -5.63 -1.76
CA ASN A 84 -24.52 -6.29 -0.49
C ASN A 84 -23.26 -5.71 0.18
N ALA A 85 -22.68 -4.62 -0.32
CA ALA A 85 -21.48 -4.04 0.24
C ALA A 85 -21.77 -3.35 1.57
N GLN A 86 -21.00 -3.68 2.59
CA GLN A 86 -21.11 -3.10 3.92
C GLN A 86 -20.73 -1.62 3.96
N TYR A 87 -20.04 -1.12 2.94
CA TYR A 87 -19.53 0.25 2.84
C TYR A 87 -20.11 0.95 1.62
N GLU A 88 -20.72 2.10 1.84
CA GLU A 88 -21.15 3.01 0.78
C GLU A 88 -19.93 3.77 0.24
N GLY A 89 -19.83 3.87 -1.08
CA GLY A 89 -18.78 4.62 -1.77
C GLY A 89 -17.86 3.74 -2.61
N PHE A 90 -17.14 4.38 -3.52
CA PHE A 90 -16.10 3.73 -4.33
C PHE A 90 -14.85 3.49 -3.49
N GLN A 91 -14.17 2.40 -3.75
CA GLN A 91 -12.89 2.13 -3.12
C GLN A 91 -11.74 2.29 -4.13
N ILE A 92 -10.75 3.07 -3.74
CA ILE A 92 -9.43 3.08 -4.37
C ILE A 92 -8.59 2.08 -3.60
N LEU A 93 -7.98 1.12 -4.29
CA LEU A 93 -7.14 0.09 -3.70
C LEU A 93 -5.80 0.04 -4.43
N MET A 94 -4.74 0.30 -3.69
CA MET A 94 -3.35 0.19 -4.13
C MET A 94 -2.59 -0.70 -3.13
N SER A 95 -2.18 -1.89 -3.57
CA SER A 95 -1.25 -2.75 -2.82
C SER A 95 0.18 -2.27 -3.05
N GLY A 96 1.20 -2.90 -2.44
CA GLY A 96 2.60 -2.49 -2.55
C GLY A 96 3.05 -2.15 -3.97
N SER A 97 2.79 -3.03 -4.94
CA SER A 97 3.07 -2.75 -6.36
C SER A 97 2.20 -1.61 -6.93
N GLY A 98 0.94 -1.51 -6.52
CA GLY A 98 0.05 -0.41 -6.90
C GLY A 98 0.54 0.93 -6.38
N CYS A 99 1.03 0.97 -5.13
CA CYS A 99 1.65 2.17 -4.57
C CYS A 99 2.91 2.57 -5.35
N ARG A 100 3.76 1.59 -5.73
CA ARG A 100 4.96 1.85 -6.57
C ARG A 100 4.57 2.40 -7.95
N ASN A 101 3.53 1.85 -8.58
CA ASN A 101 3.04 2.33 -9.86
C ASN A 101 2.45 3.74 -9.73
N TYR A 102 1.73 4.02 -8.66
CA TYR A 102 1.16 5.34 -8.42
C TYR A 102 2.23 6.43 -8.16
N GLU A 103 3.36 6.07 -7.56
CA GLU A 103 4.51 6.98 -7.39
C GLU A 103 5.06 7.52 -8.72
N ASN A 104 4.90 6.76 -9.82
CA ASN A 104 5.28 7.26 -11.15
C ASN A 104 4.36 8.43 -11.57
N PHE A 105 3.05 8.33 -11.32
CA PHE A 105 2.12 9.43 -11.59
C PHE A 105 2.38 10.63 -10.70
N LEU A 106 2.66 10.42 -9.42
CA LEU A 106 3.05 11.50 -8.51
C LEU A 106 4.31 12.22 -9.03
N THR A 107 5.30 11.46 -9.47
CA THR A 107 6.54 12.02 -10.04
C THR A 107 6.28 12.84 -11.30
N ILE A 108 5.44 12.34 -12.22
CA ILE A 108 5.07 13.04 -13.45
C ILE A 108 4.34 14.36 -13.14
N ASN A 109 3.44 14.32 -12.16
CA ASN A 109 2.67 15.47 -11.73
C ASN A 109 3.47 16.41 -10.80
N GLN A 110 4.74 16.09 -10.49
CA GLN A 110 5.59 16.81 -9.53
C GLN A 110 4.95 16.89 -8.14
N GLU A 111 4.29 15.82 -7.74
CA GLU A 111 3.59 15.67 -6.47
C GLU A 111 4.27 14.62 -5.58
N THR A 112 3.98 14.70 -4.29
CA THR A 112 4.34 13.73 -3.27
C THR A 112 3.11 12.97 -2.79
N TRP A 113 3.30 11.93 -1.97
CA TRP A 113 2.22 11.28 -1.25
C TRP A 113 1.45 12.24 -0.33
N PHE A 114 2.12 13.26 0.24
CA PHE A 114 1.46 14.27 1.06
C PHE A 114 0.49 15.11 0.25
N ASP A 115 0.89 15.56 -0.95
CA ASP A 115 0.03 16.32 -1.86
C ASP A 115 -1.20 15.50 -2.27
N PHE A 116 -1.01 14.21 -2.55
CA PHE A 116 -2.11 13.29 -2.82
C PHE A 116 -3.07 13.15 -1.63
N LEU A 117 -2.54 12.86 -0.44
CA LEU A 117 -3.36 12.69 0.76
C LEU A 117 -4.11 13.98 1.14
N GLU A 118 -3.45 15.15 1.02
CA GLU A 118 -4.10 16.43 1.22
C GLU A 118 -5.26 16.66 0.23
N ARG A 119 -5.04 16.32 -1.05
CA ARG A 119 -6.07 16.40 -2.09
C ARG A 119 -7.24 15.47 -1.79
N VAL A 120 -6.98 14.23 -1.43
CA VAL A 120 -7.99 13.23 -1.06
C VAL A 120 -8.84 13.70 0.12
N CYS A 121 -8.22 14.29 1.14
CA CYS A 121 -8.92 14.78 2.34
C CYS A 121 -9.87 15.97 2.08
N ARG A 122 -9.89 16.54 0.87
CA ARG A 122 -10.88 17.55 0.47
C ARG A 122 -12.24 16.93 0.08
N TYR A 123 -12.30 15.61 -0.08
CA TYR A 123 -13.49 14.84 -0.41
C TYR A 123 -14.05 14.14 0.84
N ASN A 124 -15.25 13.63 0.74
CA ASN A 124 -15.85 12.80 1.79
C ASN A 124 -15.23 11.39 1.73
N VAL A 125 -14.20 11.18 2.50
CA VAL A 125 -13.39 9.95 2.44
C VAL A 125 -13.21 9.28 3.79
N ASN A 126 -12.91 7.99 3.73
CA ASN A 126 -12.43 7.18 4.85
C ASN A 126 -11.21 6.36 4.38
N PHE A 127 -10.29 6.10 5.29
CA PHE A 127 -9.10 5.27 5.05
C PHE A 127 -9.23 3.93 5.78
N PRO A 128 -9.78 2.89 5.14
CA PRO A 128 -9.89 1.57 5.77
C PRO A 128 -8.53 0.96 6.08
N ARG A 129 -7.49 1.29 5.28
CA ARG A 129 -6.15 0.79 5.51
C ARG A 129 -5.08 1.68 4.86
N LEU A 130 -4.07 2.02 5.63
CA LEU A 130 -2.86 2.70 5.18
C LEU A 130 -1.65 2.04 5.84
N ASP A 131 -0.80 1.37 5.06
CA ASP A 131 0.41 0.74 5.56
C ASP A 131 1.61 1.60 5.20
N LEU A 132 2.39 1.97 6.21
CA LEU A 132 3.68 2.61 6.07
C LEU A 132 4.76 1.54 6.29
N ALA A 133 5.71 1.45 5.39
CA ALA A 133 6.86 0.58 5.54
C ALA A 133 8.14 1.40 5.68
N ILE A 134 9.04 0.91 6.50
CA ILE A 134 10.39 1.44 6.67
C ILE A 134 11.35 0.31 6.31
N ASP A 135 12.09 0.49 5.21
CA ASP A 135 13.13 -0.43 4.80
C ASP A 135 14.47 -0.03 5.44
N ASP A 136 14.94 -0.85 6.37
CA ASP A 136 16.23 -0.71 7.05
C ASP A 136 17.26 -1.65 6.38
N ARG A 137 18.11 -1.10 5.52
CA ARG A 137 19.09 -1.88 4.77
C ARG A 137 20.44 -2.01 5.46
N LYS A 138 20.64 -1.25 6.53
CA LYS A 138 21.87 -1.34 7.34
C LYS A 138 21.68 -2.10 8.64
N THR A 139 20.49 -2.64 8.86
CA THR A 139 20.18 -3.39 10.08
C THR A 139 20.45 -2.57 11.35
N TYR A 140 20.03 -1.29 11.35
CA TYR A 140 20.03 -0.50 12.58
C TYR A 140 19.16 -1.15 13.65
N LEU A 141 18.10 -1.85 13.21
CA LEU A 141 17.19 -2.59 14.07
C LEU A 141 17.35 -4.10 13.84
N SER A 142 17.77 -4.83 14.85
CA SER A 142 17.91 -6.29 14.80
C SER A 142 16.62 -6.96 15.28
N ILE A 143 15.92 -7.66 14.41
CA ILE A 143 14.69 -8.40 14.75
C ILE A 143 14.95 -9.51 15.77
N PRO A 144 16.00 -10.34 15.65
CA PRO A 144 16.36 -11.32 16.68
C PRO A 144 16.58 -10.67 18.06
N GLU A 145 17.22 -9.51 18.10
CA GLU A 145 17.45 -8.80 19.37
C GLU A 145 16.15 -8.26 19.95
N LEU A 146 15.24 -7.72 19.15
CA LEU A 146 13.90 -7.31 19.60
C LEU A 146 13.13 -8.50 20.20
N ILE A 147 13.19 -9.67 19.55
CA ILE A 147 12.55 -10.89 20.06
C ILE A 147 13.16 -11.30 21.40
N ARG A 148 14.49 -11.23 21.54
CA ARG A 148 15.17 -11.50 22.81
C ARG A 148 14.69 -10.55 23.91
N LEU A 149 14.70 -9.25 23.65
CA LEU A 149 14.25 -8.23 24.59
C LEU A 149 12.79 -8.42 24.98
N LYS A 150 11.92 -8.80 24.03
CA LYS A 150 10.52 -9.15 24.33
C LYS A 150 10.44 -10.33 25.30
N ASN A 151 11.20 -11.40 25.06
CA ASN A 151 11.17 -12.60 25.88
C ASN A 151 11.72 -12.38 27.31
N GLU A 152 12.62 -11.41 27.46
CA GLU A 152 13.17 -10.97 28.74
C GLU A 152 12.28 -9.93 29.45
N GLY A 153 11.16 -9.52 28.84
CA GLY A 153 10.25 -8.52 29.43
C GLY A 153 10.81 -7.10 29.43
N LEU A 154 11.79 -6.81 28.58
CA LEU A 154 12.48 -5.52 28.52
C LEU A 154 11.87 -4.56 27.49
N ILE A 155 10.80 -4.96 26.79
CA ILE A 155 10.04 -4.08 25.88
C ILE A 155 8.89 -3.44 26.63
N SER A 156 8.84 -2.10 26.62
CA SER A 156 7.69 -1.31 27.06
C SER A 156 6.94 -0.77 25.86
N SER A 157 5.63 -1.02 25.78
CA SER A 157 4.78 -0.57 24.68
C SER A 157 3.38 -0.25 25.17
N GLN A 158 2.74 0.74 24.53
CA GLN A 158 1.30 0.99 24.70
C GLN A 158 0.44 -0.02 23.92
N LEU A 159 1.04 -0.75 22.98
CA LEU A 159 0.38 -1.84 22.25
C LEU A 159 0.44 -3.10 23.11
N GLN A 160 -0.72 -3.53 23.61
CA GLN A 160 -0.82 -4.59 24.61
C GLN A 160 -0.48 -5.98 24.09
N ASP A 161 -0.79 -6.27 22.82
CA ASP A 161 -0.52 -7.57 22.22
C ASP A 161 0.85 -7.56 21.52
N ILE A 162 1.75 -8.44 21.97
CA ILE A 162 3.04 -8.68 21.32
C ILE A 162 3.13 -10.17 21.02
N SER A 163 3.21 -10.51 19.74
CA SER A 163 3.33 -11.90 19.26
C SER A 163 4.45 -12.05 18.26
N GLU A 164 5.06 -13.23 18.24
CA GLU A 164 6.05 -13.60 17.23
C GLU A 164 5.50 -14.70 16.33
N ASN A 165 5.90 -14.68 15.08
CA ASN A 165 5.61 -15.74 14.14
C ASN A 165 6.91 -16.22 13.49
N ARG A 166 7.09 -17.54 13.47
CA ARG A 166 8.17 -18.21 12.78
C ARG A 166 7.56 -19.02 11.64
N SER A 167 7.89 -18.67 10.42
CA SER A 167 7.43 -19.39 9.25
C SER A 167 8.47 -20.42 8.86
N ASP A 168 8.35 -21.65 9.39
CA ASP A 168 9.18 -22.77 8.96
C ASP A 168 8.48 -23.42 7.76
N LYS A 169 9.05 -23.29 6.55
CA LYS A 169 8.63 -24.09 5.39
C LYS A 169 9.46 -25.36 5.37
N LEU A 170 8.80 -26.50 5.60
CA LEU A 170 9.36 -27.83 5.26
C LEU A 170 9.44 -27.93 3.73
N LYS A 171 10.60 -27.68 3.16
CA LYS A 171 10.98 -28.24 1.86
C LYS A 171 11.79 -29.51 2.12
N GLU A 172 11.47 -30.54 1.36
CA GLU A 172 12.20 -31.82 1.41
C GLU A 172 13.70 -31.52 1.39
N GLU A 173 14.41 -31.95 2.46
CA GLU A 173 15.86 -32.02 2.68
C GLU A 173 16.59 -30.83 3.31
N GLU A 174 16.07 -29.60 3.42
CA GLU A 174 16.72 -28.55 4.20
C GLU A 174 15.70 -27.62 4.90
N LEU A 175 15.88 -27.45 6.22
CA LEU A 175 15.19 -26.41 7.00
C LEU A 175 15.69 -25.03 6.53
N GLN A 176 15.00 -24.40 5.59
CA GLN A 176 15.20 -23.00 5.33
C GLN A 176 14.53 -22.20 6.47
N GLU A 177 15.35 -21.62 7.34
CA GLU A 177 14.87 -20.62 8.29
C GLU A 177 14.29 -19.43 7.50
N ASN A 178 12.96 -19.36 7.39
CA ASN A 178 12.31 -18.16 6.93
C ASN A 178 12.38 -17.11 8.03
N GLY A 179 12.56 -15.84 7.64
CA GLY A 179 12.78 -14.72 8.56
C GLY A 179 11.75 -14.64 9.68
N LYS A 180 12.20 -14.20 10.83
CA LYS A 180 11.37 -14.01 12.03
C LYS A 180 10.54 -12.74 11.88
N SER A 181 9.33 -12.75 12.43
CA SER A 181 8.47 -11.57 12.47
C SER A 181 7.99 -11.32 13.89
N LEU A 182 8.03 -10.07 14.31
CA LEU A 182 7.48 -9.60 15.57
C LEU A 182 6.32 -8.66 15.28
N TYR A 183 5.18 -8.95 15.88
CA TYR A 183 3.96 -8.17 15.76
C TYR A 183 3.67 -7.46 17.06
N MET A 184 3.39 -6.16 16.99
CA MET A 184 2.94 -5.34 18.11
C MET A 184 1.58 -4.73 17.76
N GLY A 185 0.58 -4.98 18.60
CA GLY A 185 -0.83 -4.69 18.36
C GLY A 185 -1.62 -5.86 17.80
N SER A 186 -2.89 -5.97 18.20
CA SER A 186 -3.79 -7.03 17.76
C SER A 186 -4.20 -6.85 16.29
N LYS A 187 -4.77 -7.91 15.68
CA LYS A 187 -5.31 -7.84 14.31
C LYS A 187 -6.53 -6.91 14.18
N SER A 188 -7.21 -6.64 15.29
CA SER A 188 -8.38 -5.76 15.36
C SER A 188 -8.05 -4.35 15.83
N SER A 189 -6.78 -4.06 16.11
CA SER A 189 -6.32 -2.72 16.51
C SER A 189 -6.31 -1.78 15.32
N ASP A 190 -6.67 -0.51 15.56
CA ASP A 190 -6.55 0.55 14.55
C ASP A 190 -5.10 0.82 14.15
N PHE A 191 -4.16 0.46 15.03
CA PHE A 191 -2.73 0.61 14.80
C PHE A 191 -1.97 -0.68 15.14
N ARG A 192 -1.07 -1.10 14.23
CA ARG A 192 -0.25 -2.29 14.38
C ARG A 192 1.13 -2.07 13.77
N ILE A 193 2.17 -2.54 14.45
CA ILE A 193 3.54 -2.55 13.94
C ILE A 193 3.95 -3.99 13.63
N VAL A 194 4.63 -4.19 12.51
CA VAL A 194 5.20 -5.49 12.12
C VAL A 194 6.66 -5.29 11.79
N PHE A 195 7.51 -5.99 12.51
CA PHE A 195 8.95 -6.09 12.21
C PHE A 195 9.18 -7.45 11.56
N TYR A 196 9.89 -7.48 10.44
CA TYR A 196 10.20 -8.73 9.74
C TYR A 196 11.52 -8.62 8.97
N GLU A 197 12.22 -9.74 8.89
CA GLU A 197 13.41 -9.88 8.05
C GLU A 197 12.97 -10.22 6.61
N LYS A 198 13.58 -9.55 5.63
CA LYS A 198 13.36 -9.79 4.18
C LYS A 198 14.43 -10.69 3.63
#